data_c4fbebeba2a57e3fc299bad763e496db
#
_entry.id   c4fbebeba2a57e3fc299bad763e496db
#
_cell.length_a   1.000
_cell.length_b   1.000
_cell.length_c   1.000
_cell.angle_alpha   90.00
_cell.angle_beta   90.00
_cell.angle_gamma   90.00
#
_symmetry.space_group_name_H-M   'P 1'
#
loop_
_entity.id
_entity.type
_entity.pdbx_description
1 polymer ?
#
loop_
_entity_poly.entity_id
_entity_poly.type
_entity_poly.pdbx_seq_one_letter_code
_entity_poly.pdbx_strand_id
1 'polypeptide(L)'
;NKDHEAGGGAFSSFREYYSNGDEVSHGPKWHAAVTDLYFRAGAEARRVLRDHGVMIVKCQDEVSANRQCLTHVEIINHYETLGFYAKDLFVVVRSNKAGITRLKKQVHARKNHSYFLVFVKVPDGKRVSSYRPK
;
A
#
# COMPACT_ATOMS: atom_id res chain seq x y z
N ASN A 1 20.73 -22.79 1.71
CA ASN A 1 20.53 -21.64 2.61
C ASN A 1 21.24 -20.37 2.15
N LYS A 2 22.13 -20.44 1.16
CA LYS A 2 22.77 -19.25 0.55
C LYS A 2 21.84 -18.54 -0.44
N ASP A 3 20.82 -19.20 -0.96
CA ASP A 3 19.88 -18.63 -1.89
C ASP A 3 18.91 -17.62 -1.23
N HIS A 4 18.74 -17.71 0.09
CA HIS A 4 18.03 -16.68 0.86
C HIS A 4 18.83 -15.41 1.09
N GLU A 5 20.15 -15.48 1.03
CA GLU A 5 21.02 -14.30 1.17
C GLU A 5 21.04 -13.45 -0.10
N ALA A 6 20.91 -14.06 -1.28
CA ALA A 6 20.81 -13.31 -2.54
C ALA A 6 19.52 -12.49 -2.65
N GLY A 7 18.42 -12.96 -2.05
CA GLY A 7 17.19 -12.19 -1.86
C GLY A 7 17.28 -11.18 -0.72
N GLY A 8 18.21 -11.37 0.20
CA GLY A 8 18.39 -10.53 1.38
C GLY A 8 18.83 -9.11 1.06
N GLY A 9 19.58 -8.90 -0.01
CA GLY A 9 20.05 -7.58 -0.42
C GLY A 9 18.90 -6.63 -0.80
N ALA A 10 17.97 -7.09 -1.61
CA ALA A 10 16.81 -6.30 -1.97
C ALA A 10 15.83 -6.11 -0.79
N PHE A 11 15.74 -7.10 0.08
CA PHE A 11 14.90 -7.05 1.27
C PHE A 11 15.53 -6.19 2.38
N SER A 12 16.83 -6.19 2.52
CA SER A 12 17.54 -5.35 3.49
C SER A 12 17.54 -3.89 3.05
N SER A 13 17.77 -3.59 1.78
CA SER A 13 17.66 -2.22 1.25
C SER A 13 16.23 -1.68 1.31
N PHE A 14 15.24 -2.53 1.08
CA PHE A 14 13.84 -2.19 1.26
C PHE A 14 13.52 -1.91 2.73
N ARG A 15 14.04 -2.71 3.64
CA ARG A 15 13.90 -2.54 5.09
C ARG A 15 14.59 -1.27 5.58
N GLU A 16 15.80 -0.99 5.10
CA GLU A 16 16.59 0.19 5.41
C GLU A 16 15.91 1.46 4.90
N TYR A 17 15.37 1.40 3.69
CA TYR A 17 14.62 2.50 3.10
C TYR A 17 13.33 2.83 3.88
N TYR A 18 12.63 1.82 4.37
CA TYR A 18 11.39 2.01 5.15
C TYR A 18 11.65 2.33 6.62
N SER A 19 12.77 1.91 7.18
CA SER A 19 13.10 2.14 8.59
C SER A 19 13.88 3.43 8.84
N ASN A 20 14.40 4.08 7.80
CA ASN A 20 15.30 5.22 7.94
C ASN A 20 16.48 4.97 8.89
N GLY A 21 16.90 3.72 9.08
CA GLY A 21 17.91 3.35 10.07
C GLY A 21 17.44 3.44 11.52
N ASP A 22 16.22 3.87 11.79
CA ASP A 22 15.65 3.90 13.12
C ASP A 22 15.08 2.53 13.53
N GLU A 23 15.12 2.24 14.81
CA GLU A 23 14.63 0.97 15.36
C GLU A 23 13.22 0.65 14.90
N VAL A 24 13.09 -0.47 14.17
CA VAL A 24 11.85 -1.03 13.61
C VAL A 24 10.85 -1.46 14.70
N SER A 25 11.01 -1.01 15.92
CA SER A 25 10.35 -1.58 17.09
C SER A 25 8.94 -1.03 17.37
N HIS A 26 8.51 0.01 16.68
CA HIS A 26 7.23 0.66 17.01
C HIS A 26 6.21 0.59 15.88
N GLY A 27 5.25 -0.31 16.03
CA GLY A 27 4.19 -0.56 15.06
C GLY A 27 3.46 0.68 14.53
N PRO A 28 3.05 1.68 15.35
CA PRO A 28 2.39 2.88 14.83
C PRO A 28 3.27 3.72 13.91
N LYS A 29 4.56 3.81 14.21
CA LYS A 29 5.54 4.51 13.35
C LYS A 29 5.74 3.78 12.03
N TRP A 30 5.75 2.46 12.06
CA TRP A 30 5.90 1.64 10.88
C TRP A 30 4.74 1.83 9.90
N HIS A 31 3.49 1.73 10.36
CA HIS A 31 2.32 1.93 9.51
C HIS A 31 2.27 3.35 8.94
N ALA A 32 2.54 4.36 9.77
CA ALA A 32 2.60 5.75 9.32
C ALA A 32 3.67 5.98 8.24
N ALA A 33 4.82 5.33 8.36
CA ALA A 33 5.89 5.43 7.36
C ALA A 33 5.46 4.80 6.01
N VAL A 34 4.78 3.66 6.06
CA VAL A 34 4.26 2.99 4.86
C VAL A 34 3.20 3.84 4.17
N THR A 35 2.24 4.37 4.92
CA THR A 35 1.18 5.23 4.36
C THR A 35 1.75 6.54 3.81
N ASP A 36 2.72 7.15 4.49
CA ASP A 36 3.40 8.35 4.01
C ASP A 36 4.07 8.11 2.65
N LEU A 37 4.70 6.96 2.48
CA LEU A 37 5.33 6.61 1.20
C LEU A 37 4.29 6.48 0.07
N TYR A 38 3.18 5.81 0.32
CA TYR A 38 2.08 5.73 -0.66
C TYR A 38 1.52 7.11 -0.98
N PHE A 39 1.37 7.97 0.01
CA PHE A 39 0.80 9.31 -0.15
C PHE A 39 1.73 10.21 -0.99
N ARG A 40 3.02 10.18 -0.72
CA ARG A 40 4.02 10.89 -1.51
C ARG A 40 4.10 10.36 -2.95
N ALA A 41 4.09 9.04 -3.12
CA ALA A 41 4.06 8.42 -4.45
C ALA A 41 2.81 8.83 -5.24
N GLY A 42 1.66 8.90 -4.58
CA GLY A 42 0.42 9.38 -5.19
C GLY A 42 0.51 10.83 -5.67
N ALA A 43 1.08 11.71 -4.85
CA ALA A 43 1.29 13.12 -5.22
C ALA A 43 2.19 13.26 -6.45
N GLU A 44 3.30 12.51 -6.50
CA GLU A 44 4.20 12.50 -7.65
C GLU A 44 3.54 11.89 -8.89
N ALA A 45 2.80 10.81 -8.74
CA ALA A 45 2.05 10.23 -9.84
C ALA A 45 1.02 11.22 -10.40
N ARG A 46 0.35 11.97 -9.52
CA ARG A 46 -0.58 13.03 -9.94
C ARG A 46 0.11 14.08 -10.79
N ARG A 47 1.32 14.47 -10.40
CA ARG A 47 2.11 15.47 -11.12
C ARG A 47 2.53 15.02 -12.52
N VAL A 48 2.97 13.77 -12.67
CA VAL A 48 3.57 13.29 -13.92
C VAL A 48 2.58 12.64 -14.89
N LEU A 49 1.47 12.12 -14.38
CA LEU A 49 0.45 11.52 -15.26
C LEU A 49 -0.28 12.57 -16.08
N ARG A 50 -0.55 12.24 -17.32
CA ARG A 50 -1.51 13.00 -18.14
C ARG A 50 -2.93 12.84 -17.62
N ASP A 51 -3.82 13.72 -17.98
CA ASP A 51 -5.25 13.61 -17.72
C ASP A 51 -5.79 12.29 -18.25
N HIS A 52 -6.66 11.64 -17.49
CA HIS A 52 -7.16 10.29 -17.73
C HIS A 52 -6.09 9.18 -17.69
N GLY A 53 -4.86 9.50 -17.30
CA GLY A 53 -3.81 8.51 -17.10
C GLY A 53 -4.15 7.55 -15.97
N VAL A 54 -3.71 6.30 -16.10
CA VAL A 54 -4.00 5.22 -15.17
C VAL A 54 -2.79 4.96 -14.27
N MET A 55 -3.05 4.78 -12.99
CA MET A 55 -2.10 4.34 -12.00
C MET A 55 -2.61 3.06 -11.34
N ILE A 56 -1.74 2.07 -11.20
CA ILE A 56 -2.06 0.84 -10.48
C ILE A 56 -1.18 0.78 -9.24
N VAL A 57 -1.83 0.60 -8.09
CA VAL A 57 -1.17 0.52 -6.79
C VAL A 57 -1.41 -0.85 -6.18
N LYS A 58 -0.33 -1.56 -5.88
CA LYS A 58 -0.41 -2.79 -5.10
C LYS A 58 -0.23 -2.46 -3.62
N CYS A 59 -1.13 -2.95 -2.80
CA CYS A 59 -1.01 -2.84 -1.35
C CYS A 59 -1.59 -4.07 -0.65
N GLN A 60 -1.35 -4.14 0.64
CA GLN A 60 -1.88 -5.16 1.52
C GLN A 60 -2.24 -4.52 2.85
N ASP A 61 -3.34 -4.95 3.43
CA ASP A 61 -3.67 -4.57 4.80
C ASP A 61 -2.73 -5.25 5.78
N GLU A 62 -2.46 -4.59 6.87
CA GLU A 62 -1.52 -5.06 7.87
C GLU A 62 -2.08 -4.95 9.29
N VAL A 63 -1.46 -5.69 10.20
CA VAL A 63 -1.65 -5.52 11.64
C VAL A 63 -0.40 -4.87 12.19
N SER A 64 -0.55 -3.68 12.73
CA SER A 64 0.53 -2.90 13.34
C SER A 64 0.16 -2.59 14.79
N ALA A 65 1.07 -2.86 15.72
CA ALA A 65 0.84 -2.69 17.16
C ALA A 65 -0.48 -3.34 17.63
N ASN A 66 -0.73 -4.57 17.19
CA ASN A 66 -1.95 -5.33 17.49
C ASN A 66 -3.27 -4.67 17.04
N ARG A 67 -3.18 -3.73 16.10
CA ARG A 67 -4.32 -3.04 15.52
C ARG A 67 -4.39 -3.28 14.02
N GLN A 68 -5.60 -3.56 13.52
CA GLN A 68 -5.85 -3.70 12.09
C GLN A 68 -5.74 -2.35 11.40
N CYS A 69 -4.90 -2.28 10.37
CA CYS A 69 -4.75 -1.14 9.47
C CYS A 69 -5.27 -1.52 8.09
N LEU A 70 -6.29 -0.82 7.65
CA LEU A 70 -6.90 -1.03 6.33
C LEU A 70 -6.21 -0.13 5.29
N THR A 71 -5.00 -0.49 4.94
CA THR A 71 -4.12 0.30 4.07
C THR A 71 -4.76 0.64 2.73
N HIS A 72 -5.50 -0.29 2.13
CA HIS A 72 -6.18 -0.04 0.86
C HIS A 72 -7.24 1.08 0.98
N VAL A 73 -7.98 1.12 2.09
CA VAL A 73 -8.99 2.16 2.35
C VAL A 73 -8.32 3.53 2.54
N GLU A 74 -7.22 3.57 3.29
CA GLU A 74 -6.47 4.81 3.52
C GLU A 74 -5.90 5.36 2.22
N ILE A 75 -5.35 4.50 1.36
CA ILE A 75 -4.84 4.91 0.04
C ILE A 75 -5.97 5.44 -0.84
N ILE A 76 -7.10 4.74 -0.93
CA ILE A 76 -8.25 5.17 -1.74
C ILE A 76 -8.72 6.55 -1.30
N ASN A 77 -8.95 6.73 0.00
CA ASN A 77 -9.42 7.99 0.55
C ASN A 77 -8.44 9.14 0.29
N HIS A 78 -7.16 8.90 0.50
CA HIS A 78 -6.13 9.92 0.26
C HIS A 78 -6.00 10.27 -1.22
N TYR A 79 -5.97 9.27 -2.10
CA TYR A 79 -5.82 9.50 -3.54
C TYR A 79 -7.02 10.21 -4.15
N GLU A 80 -8.21 10.00 -3.59
CA GLU A 80 -9.38 10.79 -3.99
C GLU A 80 -9.19 12.29 -3.70
N THR A 81 -8.57 12.63 -2.57
CA THR A 81 -8.24 14.03 -2.26
C THR A 81 -7.19 14.62 -3.20
N LEU A 82 -6.32 13.78 -3.77
CA LEU A 82 -5.33 14.19 -4.77
C LEU A 82 -5.92 14.37 -6.18
N GLY A 83 -7.18 14.00 -6.39
CA GLY A 83 -7.83 14.08 -7.69
C GLY A 83 -7.71 12.80 -8.52
N PHE A 84 -7.62 11.65 -7.88
CA PHE A 84 -7.75 10.35 -8.52
C PHE A 84 -9.15 9.77 -8.31
N TYR A 85 -9.69 9.18 -9.37
CA TYR A 85 -10.89 8.37 -9.31
C TYR A 85 -10.49 6.90 -9.12
N ALA A 86 -10.97 6.29 -8.06
CA ALA A 86 -10.78 4.86 -7.83
C ALA A 86 -11.70 4.07 -8.78
N LYS A 87 -11.12 3.56 -9.86
CA LYS A 87 -11.87 2.90 -10.93
C LYS A 87 -12.19 1.46 -10.61
N ASP A 88 -11.18 0.69 -10.19
CA ASP A 88 -11.33 -0.73 -9.94
C ASP A 88 -10.49 -1.17 -8.74
N LEU A 89 -10.91 -2.26 -8.10
CA LEU A 89 -10.17 -2.94 -7.06
C LEU A 89 -10.17 -4.44 -7.36
N PHE A 90 -8.97 -5.02 -7.44
CA PHE A 90 -8.81 -6.45 -7.60
C PHE A 90 -8.20 -7.05 -6.34
N VAL A 91 -8.72 -8.19 -5.92
CA VAL A 91 -8.17 -8.98 -4.82
C VAL A 91 -7.40 -10.16 -5.39
N VAL A 92 -6.11 -10.24 -5.07
CA VAL A 92 -5.25 -11.34 -5.48
C VAL A 92 -4.99 -12.23 -4.28
N VAL A 93 -5.50 -13.45 -4.33
CA VAL A 93 -5.33 -14.45 -3.26
C VAL A 93 -4.13 -15.32 -3.57
N ARG A 94 -3.29 -15.54 -2.55
CA ARG A 94 -2.17 -16.48 -2.63
C ARG A 94 -2.64 -17.87 -2.24
N SER A 95 -2.20 -18.88 -2.98
CA SER A 95 -2.44 -20.30 -2.67
C SER A 95 -1.65 -20.79 -1.46
N ASN A 96 -0.53 -20.14 -1.16
CA ASN A 96 0.34 -20.50 -0.03
C ASN A 96 -0.28 -20.05 1.29
N LYS A 97 -0.11 -20.88 2.33
CA LYS A 97 -0.54 -20.52 3.68
C LYS A 97 0.19 -19.26 4.15
N ALA A 98 -0.53 -18.36 4.78
CA ALA A 98 0.07 -17.20 5.43
C ALA A 98 1.10 -17.67 6.45
N GLY A 99 2.27 -17.00 6.47
CA GLY A 99 3.34 -17.33 7.39
C GLY A 99 2.88 -17.29 8.86
N ILE A 100 3.35 -18.25 9.64
CA ILE A 100 3.08 -18.28 11.09
C ILE A 100 4.05 -17.29 11.73
N THR A 101 3.53 -16.18 12.22
CA THR A 101 4.28 -15.33 13.14
C THR A 101 4.32 -16.02 14.51
N ARG A 102 5.40 -15.80 15.26
CA ARG A 102 5.61 -16.36 16.61
C ARG A 102 4.66 -15.75 17.66
N LEU A 103 3.40 -15.58 17.33
CA LEU A 103 2.41 -15.02 18.24
C LEU A 103 1.87 -16.10 19.16
N LYS A 104 1.94 -15.86 20.46
CA LYS A 104 1.35 -16.75 21.48
C LYS A 104 -0.19 -16.79 21.37
N LYS A 105 -0.80 -15.76 20.87
CA LYS A 105 -2.26 -15.65 20.66
C LYS A 105 -2.54 -14.91 19.36
N GLN A 106 -3.38 -15.51 18.52
CA GLN A 106 -3.85 -14.87 17.31
C GLN A 106 -5.13 -14.08 17.62
N VAL A 107 -5.08 -12.78 17.44
CA VAL A 107 -6.22 -11.85 17.65
C VAL A 107 -6.87 -11.50 16.31
N HIS A 108 -6.08 -11.36 15.25
CA HIS A 108 -6.56 -11.00 13.93
C HIS A 108 -6.46 -12.16 12.95
N ALA A 109 -7.37 -12.19 11.97
CA ALA A 109 -7.33 -13.17 10.91
C ALA A 109 -6.03 -13.06 10.09
N ARG A 110 -5.49 -14.21 9.68
CA ARG A 110 -4.36 -14.25 8.75
C ARG A 110 -4.79 -13.81 7.36
N LYS A 111 -3.95 -13.02 6.72
CA LYS A 111 -4.20 -12.52 5.38
C LYS A 111 -3.25 -13.19 4.39
N ASN A 112 -3.82 -13.74 3.33
CA ASN A 112 -3.08 -14.32 2.21
C ASN A 112 -3.47 -13.67 0.88
N HIS A 113 -3.96 -12.43 0.94
CA HIS A 113 -4.39 -11.66 -0.22
C HIS A 113 -3.72 -10.29 -0.26
N SER A 114 -3.67 -9.72 -1.42
CA SER A 114 -3.27 -8.33 -1.66
C SER A 114 -4.28 -7.67 -2.60
N TYR A 115 -4.22 -6.34 -2.65
CA TYR A 115 -5.08 -5.54 -3.50
C TYR A 115 -4.28 -4.93 -4.64
N PHE A 116 -4.88 -4.86 -5.81
CA PHE A 116 -4.48 -3.98 -6.89
C PHE A 116 -5.57 -2.92 -7.07
N LEU A 117 -5.22 -1.69 -6.74
CA LEU A 117 -6.11 -0.54 -6.85
C LEU A 117 -5.82 0.17 -8.16
N VAL A 118 -6.85 0.36 -8.97
CA VAL A 118 -6.74 1.05 -10.25
C VAL A 118 -7.31 2.45 -10.12
N PHE A 119 -6.48 3.45 -10.34
CA PHE A 119 -6.84 4.86 -10.29
C PHE A 119 -6.74 5.51 -11.65
N VAL A 120 -7.62 6.47 -11.90
CA VAL A 120 -7.57 7.32 -13.08
C VAL A 120 -7.39 8.77 -12.64
N LYS A 121 -6.42 9.46 -13.23
CA LYS A 121 -6.23 10.88 -12.97
C LYS A 121 -7.40 11.68 -13.53
N VAL A 122 -8.13 12.36 -12.65
CA VAL A 122 -9.20 13.28 -13.03
C VAL A 122 -8.57 14.59 -13.55
N PRO A 123 -9.03 15.14 -14.67
CA PRO A 123 -8.52 16.41 -15.16
C PRO A 123 -8.61 17.54 -14.14
N ASP A 124 -7.65 18.44 -14.17
CA ASP A 124 -7.63 19.59 -13.28
C ASP A 124 -8.92 20.43 -13.39
N GLY A 125 -9.40 20.93 -12.26
CA GLY A 125 -10.64 21.69 -12.17
C GLY A 125 -11.92 20.84 -12.19
N LYS A 126 -11.84 19.53 -12.40
CA LYS A 126 -12.98 18.63 -12.32
C LYS A 126 -13.06 17.93 -10.97
N ARG A 127 -14.28 17.70 -10.48
CA ARG A 127 -14.51 17.00 -9.21
C ARG A 127 -14.47 15.50 -9.43
N VAL A 128 -13.79 14.76 -8.53
CA VAL A 128 -13.72 13.30 -8.56
C VAL A 128 -15.11 12.69 -8.47
N SER A 129 -15.98 13.22 -7.61
CA SER A 129 -17.35 12.72 -7.41
C SER A 129 -18.24 12.76 -8.66
N SER A 130 -17.97 13.66 -9.60
CA SER A 130 -18.70 13.78 -10.86
C SER A 130 -18.00 13.13 -12.05
N TYR A 131 -16.77 12.63 -11.84
CA TYR A 131 -16.01 12.01 -12.90
C TYR A 131 -16.63 10.68 -13.36
N ARG A 132 -16.63 10.48 -14.68
CA ARG A 132 -17.03 9.22 -15.32
C ARG A 132 -15.92 8.80 -16.27
N PRO A 133 -15.30 7.63 -16.03
CA PRO A 133 -14.31 7.11 -16.97
C PRO A 133 -14.97 6.80 -18.31
N LYS A 134 -14.20 7.04 -19.36
CA LYS A 134 -14.64 6.72 -20.72
C LYS A 134 -14.33 5.25 -21.06
#